data_d40aae19014741354195b2198189a182
#
_entry.id   d40aae19014741354195b2198189a182
#
_cell.length_a   1.000
_cell.length_b   1.000
_cell.length_c   1.000
_cell.angle_alpha   90.00
_cell.angle_beta   90.00
_cell.angle_gamma   90.00
#
_symmetry.space_group_name_H-M   'P 1'
#
loop_
_entity.id
_entity.type
_entity.pdbx_description
1 polymer ?
#
loop_
_entity_poly.entity_id
_entity_poly.type
_entity_poly.pdbx_seq_one_letter_code
_entity_poly.pdbx_strand_id
1 'polypeptide(L)'
;MHRRPITTLTALAAATMLVLSACGGSSGGSTTGKKSDNGPAVPKVDKLSSLGAGEGQLNLVNWAGYAEDGTNDKTVDWVHPFEKATGCKVNDKIGNTSDEMVTLMKSGQYDGVSASGDATLRLIYGGLVAPVNTDLVPNYKTVQDFLKNRPWNSVDGQMYGIPHGWGANLLMYNDKKVSPAPTSWSAVFDDASKYKGKVTAYDSPIYIADAALYLMRHKPDLKITNPYALDRTQLDAAVALLKAQRVNVGEYWSDYTKEVQAFESGNSVIGTTWQVIANLVTADKKAAVKAGVPEEGTTGWSDTWMIAAKAAHPNCMYKWMDWITSAKVNAQVAEWFGEAPSQSLACKETSDKTFCDVYHAADKDYSDKIFYWTTPTTHCLDGRGNVCTDYATWTQEWTAIKG
;
A
#
# COMPACT_ATOMS: atom_id res chain seq x y z
N MET A 1 47.49 -33.57 9.88
CA MET A 1 47.96 -34.04 11.21
C MET A 1 47.83 -32.92 12.21
N HIS A 2 47.20 -33.15 13.27
CA HIS A 2 46.98 -32.60 14.61
C HIS A 2 45.53 -32.15 14.88
N ARG A 3 44.83 -33.11 15.41
CA ARG A 3 43.60 -32.94 16.22
C ARG A 3 43.98 -32.45 17.62
N ARG A 4 43.19 -31.53 18.21
CA ARG A 4 43.04 -31.43 19.68
C ARG A 4 41.60 -31.06 20.06
N PRO A 5 41.18 -31.33 21.32
CA PRO A 5 39.87 -31.90 21.55
C PRO A 5 38.87 -30.94 22.23
N ILE A 6 37.61 -31.45 22.20
CA ILE A 6 36.41 -30.89 22.85
C ILE A 6 36.54 -30.99 24.37
N THR A 7 36.23 -29.93 25.10
CA THR A 7 35.96 -29.95 26.54
C THR A 7 34.54 -29.50 26.78
N THR A 8 33.73 -30.45 27.21
CA THR A 8 32.40 -30.26 27.78
C THR A 8 32.50 -29.68 29.20
N LEU A 9 31.75 -28.63 29.49
CA LEU A 9 31.45 -28.21 30.85
C LEU A 9 29.94 -28.21 31.08
N THR A 10 29.51 -29.14 31.88
CA THR A 10 28.23 -29.22 32.56
C THR A 10 28.19 -28.21 33.71
N ALA A 11 27.16 -27.41 33.85
CA ALA A 11 26.87 -26.68 35.07
C ALA A 11 25.39 -26.76 35.44
N LEU A 12 25.20 -27.11 36.66
CA LEU A 12 24.03 -27.48 37.43
C LEU A 12 22.97 -26.38 37.50
N ALA A 13 21.73 -26.85 37.55
CA ALA A 13 20.52 -26.12 37.92
C ALA A 13 20.52 -25.78 39.44
N ALA A 14 20.10 -24.57 39.79
CA ALA A 14 19.61 -24.25 41.12
C ALA A 14 18.25 -23.56 40.98
N ALA A 15 17.22 -24.26 41.40
CA ALA A 15 15.87 -23.77 41.57
C ALA A 15 15.77 -23.06 42.92
N THR A 16 15.27 -21.82 42.92
CA THR A 16 14.82 -21.13 44.15
C THR A 16 13.33 -20.77 43.98
N MET A 17 12.51 -21.47 44.72
CA MET A 17 11.10 -21.12 44.97
C MET A 17 11.06 -19.91 45.92
N LEU A 18 10.23 -18.93 45.60
CA LEU A 18 9.77 -17.91 46.54
C LEU A 18 8.25 -17.94 46.60
N VAL A 19 7.79 -18.15 47.84
CA VAL A 19 6.43 -18.32 48.26
C VAL A 19 5.66 -17.03 48.30
N LEU A 20 4.43 -17.02 47.83
CA LEU A 20 3.42 -16.01 47.93
C LEU A 20 2.98 -15.80 49.39
N SER A 21 2.81 -14.53 49.77
CA SER A 21 1.93 -14.15 50.87
C SER A 21 0.79 -13.29 50.36
N ALA A 22 -0.42 -13.82 50.49
CA ALA A 22 -1.67 -13.13 50.26
C ALA A 22 -2.21 -12.56 51.55
N CYS A 23 -2.71 -11.33 51.52
CA CYS A 23 -3.77 -10.76 52.37
C CYS A 23 -4.31 -9.56 51.62
N GLY A 24 -5.53 -9.42 51.22
CA GLY A 24 -6.77 -9.60 51.92
C GLY A 24 -7.40 -8.23 52.12
N GLY A 25 -8.56 -7.93 51.55
CA GLY A 25 -9.32 -6.71 51.89
C GLY A 25 -10.30 -6.29 50.80
N SER A 26 -11.52 -6.67 51.00
CA SER A 26 -12.78 -6.44 50.28
C SER A 26 -13.13 -4.98 50.04
N SER A 27 -13.80 -4.68 48.95
CA SER A 27 -15.20 -4.27 48.95
C SER A 27 -15.62 -3.79 47.57
N GLY A 28 -16.79 -4.24 47.20
CA GLY A 28 -17.55 -4.16 46.01
C GLY A 28 -17.67 -2.79 45.34
N GLY A 29 -17.76 -2.91 44.06
CA GLY A 29 -18.14 -1.88 43.13
C GLY A 29 -18.21 -2.52 41.75
N SER A 30 -19.27 -3.25 41.46
CA SER A 30 -19.55 -3.73 40.12
C SER A 30 -19.91 -2.51 39.26
N THR A 31 -18.91 -1.86 38.73
CA THR A 31 -19.06 -1.01 37.55
C THR A 31 -18.75 -1.90 36.34
N THR A 32 -19.78 -2.31 35.65
CA THR A 32 -19.73 -2.77 34.29
C THR A 32 -19.17 -1.61 33.45
N GLY A 33 -17.86 -1.45 33.47
CA GLY A 33 -17.14 -0.60 32.53
C GLY A 33 -17.41 -1.18 31.14
N LYS A 34 -18.17 -0.44 30.32
CA LYS A 34 -18.14 -0.66 28.88
C LYS A 34 -16.64 -0.70 28.51
N LYS A 35 -16.16 -1.86 28.04
CA LYS A 35 -14.87 -1.91 27.34
C LYS A 35 -14.98 -0.84 26.25
N SER A 36 -14.14 0.19 26.31
CA SER A 36 -14.05 1.15 25.23
C SER A 36 -13.66 0.35 23.98
N ASP A 37 -14.48 0.43 22.97
CA ASP A 37 -14.32 -0.26 21.69
C ASP A 37 -13.28 0.49 20.82
N ASN A 38 -12.19 0.94 21.45
CA ASN A 38 -11.16 1.68 20.80
C ASN A 38 -10.18 0.67 20.15
N GLY A 39 -9.89 0.89 18.88
CA GLY A 39 -8.87 0.16 18.12
C GLY A 39 -7.49 0.20 18.78
N PRO A 40 -6.44 -0.29 18.11
CA PRO A 40 -5.07 -0.22 18.60
C PRO A 40 -4.71 1.21 19.01
N ALA A 41 -4.08 1.39 20.19
CA ALA A 41 -3.65 2.70 20.61
C ALA A 41 -2.57 3.23 19.66
N VAL A 42 -2.76 4.45 19.16
CA VAL A 42 -1.73 5.13 18.36
C VAL A 42 -0.65 5.62 19.31
N PRO A 43 0.64 5.27 19.11
CA PRO A 43 1.73 5.81 19.88
C PRO A 43 1.77 7.35 19.80
N LYS A 44 1.95 8.00 20.95
CA LYS A 44 2.02 9.46 20.99
C LYS A 44 3.34 9.91 20.38
N VAL A 45 3.27 10.55 19.21
CA VAL A 45 4.40 11.18 18.52
C VAL A 45 4.02 12.63 18.26
N ASP A 46 4.92 13.55 18.58
CA ASP A 46 4.66 14.98 18.37
C ASP A 46 4.82 15.33 16.89
N LYS A 47 3.87 16.11 16.36
CA LYS A 47 3.97 16.65 15.02
C LYS A 47 4.79 17.94 15.01
N LEU A 48 5.49 18.22 13.92
CA LEU A 48 6.23 19.47 13.74
C LEU A 48 5.26 20.66 13.81
N SER A 49 5.58 21.67 14.63
CA SER A 49 4.72 22.84 14.84
C SER A 49 5.04 24.01 13.92
N SER A 50 6.28 24.10 13.43
CA SER A 50 6.75 25.18 12.55
C SER A 50 7.92 24.69 11.70
N LEU A 51 8.05 25.23 10.47
CA LEU A 51 9.20 24.99 9.62
C LEU A 51 10.38 25.87 10.01
N GLY A 52 11.56 25.24 10.08
CA GLY A 52 12.86 25.90 10.19
C GLY A 52 13.67 25.86 8.88
N ALA A 53 14.96 26.15 9.02
CA ALA A 53 15.91 25.89 7.95
C ALA A 53 15.99 24.40 7.66
N GLY A 54 16.33 24.04 6.40
CA GLY A 54 16.61 22.63 6.06
C GLY A 54 17.89 22.16 6.74
N GLU A 55 17.94 20.90 7.11
CA GLU A 55 19.06 20.25 7.79
C GLU A 55 20.19 19.86 6.83
N GLY A 56 20.02 20.13 5.52
CA GLY A 56 21.04 19.88 4.50
C GLY A 56 21.00 18.47 3.87
N GLN A 57 20.19 17.57 4.42
CA GLN A 57 20.06 16.21 3.94
C GLN A 57 18.62 15.71 4.09
N LEU A 58 18.24 14.72 3.26
CA LEU A 58 16.95 14.04 3.32
C LEU A 58 17.13 12.58 2.88
N ASN A 59 16.81 11.63 3.75
CA ASN A 59 16.91 10.20 3.48
C ASN A 59 15.51 9.61 3.30
N LEU A 60 15.21 9.10 2.12
CA LEU A 60 13.87 8.61 1.74
C LEU A 60 13.85 7.09 1.50
N VAL A 61 12.72 6.49 1.76
CA VAL A 61 12.32 5.19 1.22
C VAL A 61 11.15 5.44 0.26
N ASN A 62 11.28 5.01 -0.99
CA ASN A 62 10.24 5.28 -1.99
C ASN A 62 10.16 4.18 -3.06
N TRP A 63 9.07 4.18 -3.81
CA TRP A 63 8.94 3.38 -5.02
C TRP A 63 9.88 3.87 -6.10
N ALA A 64 10.35 2.97 -6.97
CA ALA A 64 11.09 3.36 -8.16
C ALA A 64 10.27 4.33 -9.00
N GLY A 65 10.88 5.44 -9.42
CA GLY A 65 10.20 6.48 -10.20
C GLY A 65 9.61 7.64 -9.39
N TYR A 66 9.68 7.62 -8.04
CA TYR A 66 9.15 8.70 -7.20
C TYR A 66 10.18 9.80 -6.86
N ALA A 67 11.47 9.52 -7.03
CA ALA A 67 12.55 10.47 -6.73
C ALA A 67 13.60 10.46 -7.85
N GLU A 68 13.21 10.92 -9.03
CA GLU A 68 14.11 10.94 -10.20
C GLU A 68 15.06 12.15 -10.19
N ASP A 69 16.32 11.85 -10.45
CA ASP A 69 17.45 12.79 -10.44
C ASP A 69 18.16 12.93 -11.81
N GLY A 70 17.51 12.46 -12.86
CA GLY A 70 18.09 12.45 -14.20
C GLY A 70 19.01 11.26 -14.50
N THR A 71 19.22 10.34 -13.57
CA THR A 71 20.07 9.15 -13.77
C THR A 71 19.41 8.16 -14.73
N ASN A 72 18.09 7.91 -14.59
CA ASN A 72 17.35 7.01 -15.46
C ASN A 72 17.04 7.66 -16.82
N ASP A 73 16.65 8.92 -16.83
CA ASP A 73 16.44 9.74 -18.02
C ASP A 73 16.84 11.17 -17.71
N LYS A 74 17.78 11.73 -18.49
CA LYS A 74 18.31 13.10 -18.30
C LYS A 74 17.28 14.21 -18.41
N THR A 75 16.12 13.93 -18.97
CA THR A 75 14.99 14.88 -19.09
C THR A 75 14.02 14.80 -17.91
N VAL A 76 14.19 13.81 -17.03
CA VAL A 76 13.32 13.52 -15.89
C VAL A 76 14.08 13.73 -14.60
N ASP A 77 13.94 14.93 -14.04
CA ASP A 77 14.67 15.36 -12.84
C ASP A 77 13.85 16.37 -12.05
N TRP A 78 13.43 16.02 -10.86
CA TRP A 78 12.83 16.91 -9.88
C TRP A 78 13.56 16.92 -8.54
N VAL A 79 14.56 16.05 -8.39
CA VAL A 79 15.41 15.98 -7.21
C VAL A 79 16.42 17.12 -7.19
N HIS A 80 17.22 17.30 -8.22
CA HIS A 80 18.23 18.37 -8.23
C HIS A 80 17.62 19.78 -8.15
N PRO A 81 16.48 20.11 -8.82
CA PRO A 81 15.79 21.36 -8.58
C PRO A 81 15.32 21.56 -7.13
N PHE A 82 14.84 20.49 -6.46
CA PHE A 82 14.52 20.53 -5.04
C PHE A 82 15.74 20.82 -4.18
N GLU A 83 16.83 20.09 -4.38
CA GLU A 83 18.09 20.29 -3.66
C GLU A 83 18.61 21.73 -3.79
N LYS A 84 18.60 22.25 -5.02
CA LYS A 84 19.00 23.63 -5.31
C LYS A 84 18.12 24.67 -4.61
N ALA A 85 16.81 24.42 -4.56
CA ALA A 85 15.84 25.37 -3.97
C ALA A 85 15.88 25.36 -2.44
N THR A 86 16.19 24.21 -1.82
CA THR A 86 16.02 24.01 -0.38
C THR A 86 17.33 23.80 0.39
N GLY A 87 18.40 23.43 -0.31
CA GLY A 87 19.66 23.00 0.31
C GLY A 87 19.59 21.59 0.92
N CYS A 88 18.50 20.84 0.72
CA CYS A 88 18.29 19.50 1.27
C CYS A 88 18.71 18.45 0.22
N LYS A 89 19.88 17.83 0.40
CA LYS A 89 20.36 16.78 -0.49
C LYS A 89 19.57 15.49 -0.27
N VAL A 90 19.01 14.94 -1.35
CA VAL A 90 18.19 13.71 -1.31
C VAL A 90 19.09 12.47 -1.46
N ASN A 91 18.89 11.52 -0.57
CA ASN A 91 19.39 10.16 -0.68
C ASN A 91 18.17 9.24 -0.62
N ASP A 92 17.89 8.55 -1.71
CA ASP A 92 16.75 7.66 -1.75
C ASP A 92 17.16 6.18 -1.69
N LYS A 93 16.28 5.38 -1.15
CA LYS A 93 16.34 3.93 -1.12
C LYS A 93 15.05 3.39 -1.72
N ILE A 94 15.18 2.67 -2.83
CA ILE A 94 14.04 1.99 -3.43
C ILE A 94 13.59 0.85 -2.52
N GLY A 95 12.30 0.86 -2.16
CA GLY A 95 11.58 -0.26 -1.59
C GLY A 95 10.72 -0.91 -2.67
N ASN A 96 10.83 -2.21 -2.85
CA ASN A 96 10.14 -2.93 -3.93
C ASN A 96 8.76 -3.44 -3.52
N THR A 97 8.47 -3.47 -2.22
CA THR A 97 7.19 -3.89 -1.65
C THR A 97 6.85 -3.09 -0.41
N SER A 98 5.56 -2.99 -0.07
CA SER A 98 5.09 -2.41 1.19
C SER A 98 5.74 -3.04 2.43
N ASP A 99 6.00 -4.34 2.40
CA ASP A 99 6.66 -5.06 3.50
C ASP A 99 8.13 -4.67 3.65
N GLU A 100 8.85 -4.50 2.54
CA GLU A 100 10.23 -4.00 2.54
C GLU A 100 10.28 -2.57 3.08
N MET A 101 9.38 -1.68 2.65
CA MET A 101 9.31 -0.31 3.14
C MET A 101 9.08 -0.22 4.64
N VAL A 102 8.15 -1.01 5.18
CA VAL A 102 7.92 -1.09 6.63
C VAL A 102 9.18 -1.60 7.35
N THR A 103 9.89 -2.56 6.78
CA THR A 103 11.14 -3.10 7.34
C THR A 103 12.26 -2.06 7.33
N LEU A 104 12.43 -1.33 6.24
CA LEU A 104 13.40 -0.26 6.12
C LEU A 104 13.13 0.85 7.14
N MET A 105 11.88 1.27 7.30
CA MET A 105 11.51 2.30 8.28
C MET A 105 11.79 1.88 9.73
N LYS A 106 11.71 0.59 10.07
CA LYS A 106 12.09 0.08 11.40
C LYS A 106 13.58 0.27 11.73
N SER A 107 14.43 0.43 10.72
CA SER A 107 15.86 0.69 10.92
C SER A 107 16.12 2.06 11.58
N GLY A 108 15.21 3.02 11.45
CA GLY A 108 15.34 4.40 11.95
C GLY A 108 16.36 5.25 11.17
N GLN A 109 16.77 4.82 9.98
CA GLN A 109 17.79 5.49 9.15
C GLN A 109 17.19 6.49 8.16
N TYR A 110 15.88 6.51 8.00
CA TYR A 110 15.19 7.31 6.99
C TYR A 110 14.31 8.38 7.62
N ASP A 111 14.18 9.50 6.94
CA ASP A 111 13.37 10.65 7.35
C ASP A 111 11.92 10.53 6.89
N GLY A 112 11.70 9.83 5.80
CA GLY A 112 10.37 9.65 5.25
C GLY A 112 10.24 8.44 4.34
N VAL A 113 8.99 8.11 4.03
CA VAL A 113 8.61 7.00 3.17
C VAL A 113 7.42 7.37 2.31
N SER A 114 7.41 6.92 1.05
CA SER A 114 6.18 6.88 0.26
C SER A 114 5.51 5.52 0.48
N ALA A 115 4.33 5.49 1.09
CA ALA A 115 3.70 4.24 1.50
C ALA A 115 2.29 4.10 0.93
N SER A 116 1.97 2.90 0.46
CA SER A 116 0.62 2.51 0.07
C SER A 116 -0.24 2.19 1.29
N GLY A 117 -1.56 2.21 1.13
CA GLY A 117 -2.51 2.08 2.23
C GLY A 117 -2.41 0.77 3.03
N ASP A 118 -1.90 -0.30 2.44
CA ASP A 118 -1.64 -1.57 3.12
C ASP A 118 -0.47 -1.52 4.11
N ALA A 119 0.42 -0.51 3.99
CA ALA A 119 1.54 -0.27 4.90
C ALA A 119 1.24 0.80 5.94
N THR A 120 0.39 1.79 5.64
CA THR A 120 0.27 3.03 6.41
C THR A 120 -0.12 2.81 7.87
N LEU A 121 -1.15 2.02 8.17
CA LEU A 121 -1.56 1.77 9.56
C LEU A 121 -0.52 0.94 10.32
N ARG A 122 0.25 0.10 9.64
CA ARG A 122 1.39 -0.64 10.24
C ARG A 122 2.47 0.32 10.70
N LEU A 123 2.76 1.34 9.91
CA LEU A 123 3.73 2.40 10.25
C LEU A 123 3.19 3.27 11.40
N ILE A 124 1.92 3.65 11.36
CA ILE A 124 1.27 4.49 12.39
C ILE A 124 1.22 3.76 13.73
N TYR A 125 0.60 2.58 13.78
CA TYR A 125 0.46 1.81 15.02
C TYR A 125 1.80 1.27 15.54
N GLY A 126 2.77 1.08 14.64
CA GLY A 126 4.15 0.76 15.02
C GLY A 126 4.94 1.93 15.60
N GLY A 127 4.39 3.15 15.63
CA GLY A 127 5.09 4.35 16.10
C GLY A 127 6.30 4.74 15.24
N LEU A 128 6.29 4.33 13.97
CA LEU A 128 7.39 4.56 13.02
C LEU A 128 7.27 5.91 12.31
N VAL A 129 6.07 6.48 12.27
CA VAL A 129 5.78 7.76 11.62
C VAL A 129 5.08 8.72 12.56
N ALA A 130 5.24 10.02 12.31
CA ALA A 130 4.61 11.10 13.06
C ALA A 130 3.35 11.62 12.33
N PRO A 131 2.39 12.22 13.06
CA PRO A 131 1.31 12.97 12.41
C PRO A 131 1.89 14.14 11.64
N VAL A 132 1.30 14.41 10.47
CA VAL A 132 1.70 15.53 9.61
C VAL A 132 0.91 16.78 9.96
N ASN A 133 1.61 17.89 10.13
CA ASN A 133 1.00 19.21 10.20
C ASN A 133 0.76 19.73 8.78
N THR A 134 -0.45 19.56 8.28
CA THR A 134 -0.80 19.91 6.91
C THR A 134 -0.71 21.41 6.60
N ASP A 135 -0.71 22.28 7.64
CA ASP A 135 -0.54 23.72 7.47
C ASP A 135 0.89 24.09 7.04
N LEU A 136 1.85 23.19 7.28
CA LEU A 136 3.25 23.33 6.87
C LEU A 136 3.51 22.80 5.45
N VAL A 137 2.47 22.31 4.76
CA VAL A 137 2.51 21.79 3.38
C VAL A 137 1.50 22.59 2.55
N PRO A 138 1.83 23.79 2.06
CA PRO A 138 0.92 24.67 1.34
C PRO A 138 0.18 24.00 0.19
N ASN A 139 0.85 23.14 -0.58
CA ASN A 139 0.27 22.43 -1.72
C ASN A 139 -0.78 21.38 -1.30
N TYR A 140 -0.84 20.97 -0.01
CA TYR A 140 -1.90 20.08 0.49
C TYR A 140 -3.30 20.67 0.29
N LYS A 141 -3.44 22.00 0.25
CA LYS A 141 -4.74 22.67 0.05
C LYS A 141 -5.40 22.26 -1.26
N THR A 142 -4.61 22.01 -2.29
CA THR A 142 -5.06 21.67 -3.65
C THR A 142 -4.94 20.17 -3.96
N VAL A 143 -4.54 19.34 -3.00
CA VAL A 143 -4.73 17.88 -3.09
C VAL A 143 -6.23 17.58 -3.16
N GLN A 144 -6.61 16.58 -3.94
CA GLN A 144 -8.00 16.19 -4.14
C GLN A 144 -8.65 15.74 -2.82
N ASP A 145 -9.86 16.24 -2.55
CA ASP A 145 -10.53 16.04 -1.25
C ASP A 145 -10.88 14.58 -0.96
N PHE A 146 -11.13 13.78 -2.01
CA PHE A 146 -11.43 12.36 -1.83
C PHE A 146 -10.21 11.54 -1.38
N LEU A 147 -8.99 12.10 -1.40
CA LEU A 147 -7.78 11.46 -0.89
C LEU A 147 -7.41 11.91 0.54
N LYS A 148 -8.07 12.94 1.08
CA LYS A 148 -7.76 13.51 2.40
C LYS A 148 -8.54 12.82 3.52
N ASN A 149 -7.94 12.69 4.70
CA ASN A 149 -8.59 12.17 5.92
C ASN A 149 -9.28 10.81 5.70
N ARG A 150 -8.57 9.90 5.07
CA ARG A 150 -9.08 8.56 4.76
C ARG A 150 -8.54 7.50 5.71
N PRO A 151 -9.23 6.36 5.87
CA PRO A 151 -8.77 5.27 6.73
C PRO A 151 -7.35 4.77 6.44
N TRP A 152 -6.87 4.96 5.23
CA TRP A 152 -5.54 4.53 4.81
C TRP A 152 -4.44 5.59 5.03
N ASN A 153 -4.76 6.82 5.44
CA ASN A 153 -3.76 7.86 5.64
C ASN A 153 -4.00 8.73 6.87
N SER A 154 -5.03 8.43 7.66
CA SER A 154 -5.37 9.19 8.87
C SER A 154 -5.91 8.28 9.98
N VAL A 155 -5.64 8.65 11.23
CA VAL A 155 -6.18 8.02 12.43
C VAL A 155 -6.60 9.12 13.39
N ASP A 156 -7.75 8.99 14.03
CA ASP A 156 -8.31 9.94 15.01
C ASP A 156 -8.34 11.40 14.50
N GLY A 157 -8.61 11.59 13.22
CA GLY A 157 -8.65 12.90 12.58
C GLY A 157 -7.29 13.54 12.33
N GLN A 158 -6.18 12.82 12.60
CA GLN A 158 -4.84 13.29 12.28
C GLN A 158 -4.37 12.67 10.96
N MET A 159 -3.87 13.50 10.05
CA MET A 159 -3.17 13.03 8.84
C MET A 159 -1.78 12.51 9.22
N TYR A 160 -1.39 11.39 8.61
CA TYR A 160 -0.05 10.80 8.75
C TYR A 160 0.71 10.75 7.43
N GLY A 161 0.06 11.05 6.32
CA GLY A 161 0.70 11.08 5.01
C GLY A 161 0.08 12.12 4.09
N ILE A 162 0.89 12.73 3.24
CA ILE A 162 0.43 13.63 2.18
C ILE A 162 0.21 12.80 0.92
N PRO A 163 -1.03 12.71 0.38
CA PRO A 163 -1.32 11.94 -0.82
C PRO A 163 -0.46 12.39 -2.00
N HIS A 164 0.13 11.42 -2.69
CA HIS A 164 1.05 11.64 -3.81
C HIS A 164 0.43 11.29 -5.15
N GLY A 165 -0.07 10.06 -5.27
CA GLY A 165 -0.72 9.53 -6.44
C GLY A 165 -1.70 8.42 -6.07
N TRP A 166 -2.48 7.94 -7.04
CA TRP A 166 -3.45 6.89 -6.85
C TRP A 166 -3.73 6.14 -8.14
N GLY A 167 -4.27 4.93 -8.01
CA GLY A 167 -4.64 4.11 -9.14
C GLY A 167 -5.59 2.98 -8.77
N ALA A 168 -6.27 2.46 -9.78
CA ALA A 168 -7.13 1.28 -9.68
C ALA A 168 -6.36 0.01 -10.05
N ASN A 169 -6.70 -1.11 -9.41
CA ASN A 169 -6.37 -2.42 -9.92
C ASN A 169 -7.40 -2.78 -11.00
N LEU A 170 -6.93 -3.08 -12.20
CA LEU A 170 -7.77 -3.31 -13.36
C LEU A 170 -7.80 -4.79 -13.73
N LEU A 171 -8.87 -5.22 -14.37
CA LEU A 171 -8.90 -6.49 -15.11
C LEU A 171 -8.36 -6.25 -16.51
N MET A 172 -7.15 -6.76 -16.78
CA MET A 172 -6.54 -6.74 -18.11
C MET A 172 -6.74 -8.08 -18.82
N TYR A 173 -6.99 -8.04 -20.10
CA TYR A 173 -7.10 -9.25 -20.93
C TYR A 173 -6.62 -9.01 -22.36
N ASN A 174 -6.13 -10.06 -22.99
CA ASN A 174 -5.78 -10.07 -24.41
C ASN A 174 -7.05 -10.26 -25.24
N ASP A 175 -7.44 -9.22 -26.01
CA ASP A 175 -8.72 -9.20 -26.75
C ASP A 175 -8.79 -10.17 -27.95
N LYS A 176 -7.65 -10.79 -28.33
CA LYS A 176 -7.57 -11.84 -29.36
C LYS A 176 -7.62 -13.25 -28.77
N LYS A 177 -7.43 -13.39 -27.46
CA LYS A 177 -7.35 -14.68 -26.76
C LYS A 177 -8.51 -14.93 -25.80
N VAL A 178 -9.13 -13.85 -25.33
CA VAL A 178 -10.23 -13.87 -24.35
C VAL A 178 -11.49 -13.36 -25.01
N SER A 179 -12.48 -14.22 -25.16
CA SER A 179 -13.78 -13.91 -25.77
C SER A 179 -14.88 -14.72 -25.08
N PRO A 180 -16.03 -14.12 -24.77
CA PRO A 180 -16.34 -12.69 -24.87
C PRO A 180 -15.46 -11.83 -23.96
N ALA A 181 -15.44 -10.51 -24.18
CA ALA A 181 -14.76 -9.56 -23.30
C ALA A 181 -15.28 -9.71 -21.86
N PRO A 182 -14.41 -9.91 -20.86
CA PRO A 182 -14.85 -10.08 -19.48
C PRO A 182 -15.32 -8.75 -18.91
N THR A 183 -16.42 -8.78 -18.14
CA THR A 183 -16.98 -7.63 -17.45
C THR A 183 -16.95 -7.80 -15.92
N SER A 184 -16.54 -8.96 -15.44
CA SER A 184 -16.56 -9.37 -14.05
C SER A 184 -15.22 -10.01 -13.65
N TRP A 185 -14.85 -9.87 -12.39
CA TRP A 185 -13.73 -10.59 -11.77
C TRP A 185 -13.94 -12.12 -11.78
N SER A 186 -15.13 -12.62 -12.06
CA SER A 186 -15.37 -14.05 -12.23
C SER A 186 -14.40 -14.68 -13.24
N ALA A 187 -13.98 -13.93 -14.25
CA ALA A 187 -13.05 -14.39 -15.29
C ALA A 187 -11.70 -14.85 -14.74
N VAL A 188 -11.24 -14.30 -13.62
CA VAL A 188 -9.98 -14.69 -12.96
C VAL A 188 -10.21 -15.50 -11.68
N PHE A 189 -11.45 -15.62 -11.19
CA PHE A 189 -11.80 -16.45 -10.04
C PHE A 189 -12.56 -17.70 -10.46
N ASP A 190 -13.88 -17.68 -10.53
CA ASP A 190 -14.72 -18.86 -10.78
C ASP A 190 -14.48 -19.47 -12.18
N ASP A 191 -14.23 -18.64 -13.17
CA ASP A 191 -13.99 -19.02 -14.57
C ASP A 191 -12.51 -19.18 -14.95
N ALA A 192 -11.59 -18.98 -13.98
CA ALA A 192 -10.14 -18.96 -14.22
C ALA A 192 -9.60 -20.24 -14.91
N SER A 193 -10.28 -21.38 -14.72
CA SER A 193 -9.91 -22.65 -15.36
C SER A 193 -9.91 -22.62 -16.88
N LYS A 194 -10.66 -21.68 -17.50
CA LYS A 194 -10.64 -21.42 -18.95
C LYS A 194 -9.27 -20.94 -19.42
N TYR A 195 -8.48 -20.36 -18.52
CA TYR A 195 -7.17 -19.74 -18.79
C TYR A 195 -6.06 -20.38 -17.96
N LYS A 196 -6.15 -21.69 -17.72
CA LYS A 196 -5.21 -22.43 -16.84
C LYS A 196 -3.75 -22.14 -17.19
N GLY A 197 -2.99 -21.69 -16.20
CA GLY A 197 -1.58 -21.32 -16.33
C GLY A 197 -1.32 -20.02 -17.08
N LYS A 198 -2.38 -19.21 -17.34
CA LYS A 198 -2.29 -17.94 -18.10
C LYS A 198 -2.96 -16.76 -17.41
N VAL A 199 -3.29 -16.91 -16.13
CA VAL A 199 -3.80 -15.84 -15.27
C VAL A 199 -2.63 -15.15 -14.58
N THR A 200 -2.64 -13.80 -14.50
CA THR A 200 -1.74 -13.05 -13.64
C THR A 200 -2.46 -12.62 -12.37
N ALA A 201 -1.71 -12.55 -11.28
CA ALA A 201 -2.20 -12.06 -9.99
C ALA A 201 -1.10 -11.25 -9.27
N TYR A 202 -1.51 -10.21 -8.54
CA TYR A 202 -0.57 -9.40 -7.78
C TYR A 202 0.04 -10.18 -6.62
N ASP A 203 1.37 -10.19 -6.49
CA ASP A 203 2.10 -10.94 -5.47
C ASP A 203 2.21 -10.17 -4.15
N SER A 204 1.11 -10.05 -3.46
CA SER A 204 1.05 -9.41 -2.14
C SER A 204 -0.11 -9.95 -1.31
N PRO A 205 0.02 -10.02 0.02
CA PRO A 205 -1.08 -10.38 0.92
C PRO A 205 -2.34 -9.53 0.71
N ILE A 206 -2.18 -8.27 0.27
CA ILE A 206 -3.31 -7.37 0.02
C ILE A 206 -4.22 -7.86 -1.10
N TYR A 207 -3.75 -8.74 -1.99
CA TYR A 207 -4.56 -9.36 -3.04
C TYR A 207 -5.71 -10.21 -2.49
N ILE A 208 -5.66 -10.60 -1.22
CA ILE A 208 -6.80 -11.25 -0.54
C ILE A 208 -8.03 -10.34 -0.56
N ALA A 209 -7.85 -9.02 -0.55
CA ALA A 209 -8.95 -8.07 -0.64
C ALA A 209 -9.67 -8.09 -2.00
N ASP A 210 -8.97 -8.42 -3.09
CA ASP A 210 -9.57 -8.58 -4.42
C ASP A 210 -10.55 -9.77 -4.42
N ALA A 211 -10.14 -10.88 -3.83
CA ALA A 211 -11.02 -12.04 -3.65
C ALA A 211 -12.20 -11.70 -2.71
N ALA A 212 -11.95 -10.96 -1.63
CA ALA A 212 -13.00 -10.53 -0.71
C ALA A 212 -14.02 -9.58 -1.38
N LEU A 213 -13.55 -8.67 -2.23
CA LEU A 213 -14.41 -7.78 -3.02
C LEU A 213 -15.32 -8.60 -3.97
N TYR A 214 -14.75 -9.57 -4.67
CA TYR A 214 -15.51 -10.48 -5.50
C TYR A 214 -16.60 -11.22 -4.68
N LEU A 215 -16.21 -11.82 -3.55
CA LEU A 215 -17.12 -12.53 -2.66
C LEU A 215 -18.20 -11.60 -2.06
N MET A 216 -17.87 -10.35 -1.79
CA MET A 216 -18.82 -9.34 -1.29
C MET A 216 -20.03 -9.17 -2.23
N ARG A 217 -19.80 -9.33 -3.54
CA ARG A 217 -20.84 -9.21 -4.58
C ARG A 217 -21.52 -10.54 -4.91
N HIS A 218 -20.79 -11.66 -4.87
CA HIS A 218 -21.25 -12.96 -5.32
C HIS A 218 -21.66 -13.92 -4.20
N LYS A 219 -21.31 -13.61 -2.93
CA LYS A 219 -21.65 -14.40 -1.73
C LYS A 219 -22.18 -13.51 -0.61
N PRO A 220 -23.37 -12.92 -0.79
CA PRO A 220 -23.94 -11.96 0.19
C PRO A 220 -24.14 -12.55 1.59
N ASP A 221 -24.28 -13.86 1.71
CA ASP A 221 -24.38 -14.56 3.00
C ASP A 221 -23.13 -14.40 3.88
N LEU A 222 -21.97 -14.10 3.29
CA LEU A 222 -20.72 -13.78 4.02
C LEU A 222 -20.79 -12.41 4.69
N LYS A 223 -21.72 -11.53 4.29
CA LYS A 223 -21.91 -10.18 4.86
C LYS A 223 -20.62 -9.33 4.88
N ILE A 224 -19.76 -9.50 3.86
CA ILE A 224 -18.58 -8.65 3.69
C ILE A 224 -19.06 -7.25 3.31
N THR A 225 -18.68 -6.23 4.08
CA THR A 225 -19.03 -4.81 3.83
C THR A 225 -17.80 -3.98 3.45
N ASN A 226 -16.61 -4.47 3.84
CA ASN A 226 -15.32 -3.86 3.54
C ASN A 226 -14.30 -4.98 3.27
N PRO A 227 -13.67 -5.01 2.08
CA PRO A 227 -12.74 -6.07 1.70
C PRO A 227 -11.46 -6.12 2.56
N TYR A 228 -11.18 -5.08 3.35
CA TYR A 228 -10.04 -5.02 4.27
C TYR A 228 -10.42 -5.29 5.73
N ALA A 229 -11.70 -5.54 6.02
CA ALA A 229 -12.20 -5.80 7.36
C ALA A 229 -12.85 -7.18 7.41
N LEU A 230 -12.02 -8.22 7.33
CA LEU A 230 -12.48 -9.62 7.29
C LEU A 230 -12.37 -10.27 8.67
N ASP A 231 -13.46 -10.84 9.17
CA ASP A 231 -13.37 -11.81 10.26
C ASP A 231 -12.81 -13.15 9.76
N ARG A 232 -12.59 -14.10 10.67
CA ARG A 232 -11.97 -15.37 10.31
C ARG A 232 -12.75 -16.14 9.23
N THR A 233 -14.08 -16.16 9.30
CA THR A 233 -14.93 -16.86 8.32
C THR A 233 -14.84 -16.24 6.93
N GLN A 234 -14.85 -14.91 6.88
CA GLN A 234 -14.74 -14.13 5.65
C GLN A 234 -13.35 -14.29 5.02
N LEU A 235 -12.29 -14.26 5.84
CA LEU A 235 -10.91 -14.49 5.40
C LEU A 235 -10.76 -15.91 4.85
N ASP A 236 -11.26 -16.93 5.56
CA ASP A 236 -11.19 -18.31 5.11
C ASP A 236 -11.86 -18.52 3.75
N ALA A 237 -12.99 -17.84 3.50
CA ALA A 237 -13.67 -17.89 2.22
C ALA A 237 -12.83 -17.25 1.09
N ALA A 238 -12.20 -16.09 1.34
CA ALA A 238 -11.32 -15.44 0.38
C ALA A 238 -10.07 -16.29 0.10
N VAL A 239 -9.47 -16.86 1.12
CA VAL A 239 -8.32 -17.79 1.01
C VAL A 239 -8.68 -19.04 0.20
N ALA A 240 -9.86 -19.61 0.44
CA ALA A 240 -10.32 -20.78 -0.32
C ALA A 240 -10.49 -20.45 -1.81
N LEU A 241 -11.04 -19.28 -2.13
CA LEU A 241 -11.17 -18.81 -3.52
C LEU A 241 -9.81 -18.65 -4.19
N LEU A 242 -8.84 -18.03 -3.51
CA LEU A 242 -7.48 -17.84 -4.03
C LEU A 242 -6.71 -19.16 -4.18
N LYS A 243 -6.89 -20.12 -3.28
CA LYS A 243 -6.33 -21.49 -3.43
C LYS A 243 -6.93 -22.21 -4.64
N ALA A 244 -8.22 -22.00 -4.93
CA ALA A 244 -8.84 -22.51 -6.15
C ALA A 244 -8.30 -21.80 -7.42
N GLN A 245 -8.07 -20.50 -7.35
CA GLN A 245 -7.46 -19.72 -8.44
C GLN A 245 -6.01 -20.15 -8.71
N ARG A 246 -5.24 -20.48 -7.66
CA ARG A 246 -3.79 -20.76 -7.69
C ARG A 246 -3.36 -21.69 -8.82
N VAL A 247 -4.14 -22.75 -9.08
CA VAL A 247 -3.83 -23.75 -10.12
C VAL A 247 -3.94 -23.19 -11.55
N ASN A 248 -4.53 -22.02 -11.71
CA ASN A 248 -4.74 -21.33 -12.99
C ASN A 248 -3.76 -20.16 -13.16
N VAL A 249 -3.09 -19.72 -12.09
CA VAL A 249 -2.11 -18.62 -12.14
C VAL A 249 -0.82 -19.10 -12.78
N GLY A 250 -0.39 -18.42 -13.82
CA GLY A 250 0.89 -18.63 -14.48
C GLY A 250 1.97 -17.70 -13.95
N GLU A 251 1.60 -16.49 -13.53
CA GLU A 251 2.53 -15.50 -13.02
C GLU A 251 1.95 -14.75 -11.82
N TYR A 252 2.68 -14.79 -10.69
CA TYR A 252 2.49 -13.86 -9.60
C TYR A 252 3.51 -12.73 -9.75
N TRP A 253 3.04 -11.48 -9.87
CA TRP A 253 3.91 -10.34 -10.14
C TRP A 253 3.88 -9.32 -8.99
N SER A 254 5.04 -8.82 -8.62
CA SER A 254 5.26 -7.63 -7.79
C SER A 254 6.12 -6.60 -8.52
N ASP A 255 6.85 -7.04 -9.54
CA ASP A 255 7.58 -6.22 -10.50
C ASP A 255 6.73 -6.08 -11.77
N TYR A 256 6.33 -4.85 -12.11
CA TYR A 256 5.47 -4.57 -13.25
C TYR A 256 6.05 -5.05 -14.60
N THR A 257 7.38 -5.08 -14.73
CA THR A 257 8.05 -5.53 -15.96
C THR A 257 7.81 -7.00 -16.24
N LYS A 258 7.64 -7.82 -15.21
CA LYS A 258 7.30 -9.25 -15.36
C LYS A 258 5.91 -9.44 -15.93
N GLU A 259 4.93 -8.64 -15.48
CA GLU A 259 3.59 -8.72 -16.05
C GLU A 259 3.57 -8.25 -17.50
N VAL A 260 4.25 -7.14 -17.83
CA VAL A 260 4.43 -6.69 -19.22
C VAL A 260 4.96 -7.84 -20.08
N GLN A 261 6.07 -8.46 -19.68
CA GLN A 261 6.69 -9.58 -20.41
C GLN A 261 5.76 -10.80 -20.54
N ALA A 262 4.99 -11.12 -19.49
CA ALA A 262 4.06 -12.24 -19.50
C ALA A 262 2.95 -12.06 -20.53
N PHE A 263 2.39 -10.85 -20.66
CA PHE A 263 1.39 -10.56 -21.69
C PHE A 263 1.98 -10.47 -23.09
N GLU A 264 3.14 -9.82 -23.26
CA GLU A 264 3.81 -9.71 -24.56
C GLU A 264 4.23 -11.05 -25.15
N SER A 265 4.72 -11.96 -24.30
CA SER A 265 5.08 -13.32 -24.72
C SER A 265 3.89 -14.23 -24.92
N GLY A 266 2.69 -13.84 -24.45
CA GLY A 266 1.49 -14.68 -24.45
C GLY A 266 1.51 -15.79 -23.40
N ASN A 267 2.44 -15.73 -22.44
CA ASN A 267 2.43 -16.60 -21.26
C ASN A 267 1.25 -16.30 -20.35
N SER A 268 0.78 -15.06 -20.34
CA SER A 268 -0.46 -14.65 -19.69
C SER A 268 -1.42 -14.02 -20.69
N VAL A 269 -2.71 -14.15 -20.42
CA VAL A 269 -3.76 -13.60 -21.28
C VAL A 269 -4.83 -12.82 -20.53
N ILE A 270 -4.90 -12.95 -19.20
CA ILE A 270 -5.88 -12.28 -18.35
C ILE A 270 -5.33 -12.17 -16.92
N GLY A 271 -5.69 -11.10 -16.21
CA GLY A 271 -5.31 -10.96 -14.79
C GLY A 271 -5.51 -9.56 -14.26
N THR A 272 -5.04 -9.36 -13.03
CA THR A 272 -5.01 -8.04 -12.40
C THR A 272 -3.82 -7.24 -12.91
N THR A 273 -4.01 -5.96 -13.13
CA THR A 273 -2.98 -5.04 -13.65
C THR A 273 -3.14 -3.62 -13.11
N TRP A 274 -2.16 -2.78 -13.41
CA TRP A 274 -2.26 -1.32 -13.27
C TRP A 274 -2.37 -0.65 -14.65
N GLN A 275 -2.92 0.56 -14.70
CA GLN A 275 -3.10 1.30 -15.94
C GLN A 275 -1.79 1.46 -16.72
N VAL A 276 -0.69 1.78 -16.03
CA VAL A 276 0.63 1.90 -16.66
C VAL A 276 1.07 0.63 -17.38
N ILE A 277 0.81 -0.53 -16.80
CA ILE A 277 1.18 -1.83 -17.40
C ILE A 277 0.39 -2.06 -18.68
N ALA A 278 -0.92 -1.82 -18.64
CA ALA A 278 -1.78 -1.92 -19.82
C ALA A 278 -1.32 -0.96 -20.94
N ASN A 279 -0.91 0.25 -20.58
CA ASN A 279 -0.38 1.23 -21.52
C ASN A 279 0.95 0.78 -22.13
N LEU A 280 1.87 0.24 -21.35
CA LEU A 280 3.16 -0.29 -21.82
C LEU A 280 2.96 -1.45 -22.81
N VAL A 281 2.15 -2.44 -22.45
CA VAL A 281 1.84 -3.58 -23.34
C VAL A 281 1.20 -3.12 -24.64
N THR A 282 0.34 -2.09 -24.56
CA THR A 282 -0.34 -1.54 -25.76
C THR A 282 0.66 -0.78 -26.65
N ALA A 283 1.57 -0.01 -26.04
CA ALA A 283 2.57 0.79 -26.79
C ALA A 283 3.52 -0.11 -27.60
N ASP A 284 3.96 -1.22 -27.03
CA ASP A 284 4.86 -2.17 -27.70
C ASP A 284 4.22 -2.98 -28.83
N LYS A 285 2.87 -2.97 -28.93
CA LYS A 285 2.09 -3.65 -29.98
C LYS A 285 2.37 -5.16 -30.12
N LYS A 286 2.98 -5.78 -29.10
CA LYS A 286 3.25 -7.23 -29.08
C LYS A 286 2.01 -8.03 -28.67
N ALA A 287 1.14 -7.43 -27.87
CA ALA A 287 -0.13 -8.01 -27.47
C ALA A 287 -1.26 -6.98 -27.58
N ALA A 288 -2.42 -7.42 -28.02
CA ALA A 288 -3.62 -6.59 -28.06
C ALA A 288 -4.35 -6.73 -26.72
N VAL A 289 -4.16 -5.79 -25.81
CA VAL A 289 -4.79 -5.84 -24.49
C VAL A 289 -5.84 -4.75 -24.32
N LYS A 290 -6.80 -5.03 -23.43
CA LYS A 290 -7.76 -4.08 -22.88
C LYS A 290 -7.75 -4.24 -21.37
N ALA A 291 -7.96 -3.14 -20.66
CA ALA A 291 -8.07 -3.12 -19.21
C ALA A 291 -9.24 -2.23 -18.79
N GLY A 292 -9.83 -2.54 -17.65
CA GLY A 292 -10.92 -1.73 -17.11
C GLY A 292 -11.37 -2.20 -15.74
N VAL A 293 -12.24 -1.40 -15.10
CA VAL A 293 -12.87 -1.73 -13.83
C VAL A 293 -14.05 -2.66 -14.08
N PRO A 294 -14.08 -3.86 -13.49
CA PRO A 294 -15.22 -4.77 -13.57
C PRO A 294 -16.48 -4.24 -12.88
N GLU A 295 -17.60 -4.90 -13.12
CA GLU A 295 -18.93 -4.51 -12.61
C GLU A 295 -19.03 -4.56 -11.08
N GLU A 296 -18.23 -5.38 -10.40
CA GLU A 296 -18.14 -5.44 -8.95
C GLU A 296 -17.47 -4.20 -8.34
N GLY A 297 -16.82 -3.38 -9.14
CA GLY A 297 -15.83 -2.40 -8.71
C GLY A 297 -14.45 -3.02 -8.61
N THR A 298 -13.53 -2.33 -7.96
CA THR A 298 -12.15 -2.80 -7.85
C THR A 298 -11.50 -2.35 -6.55
N THR A 299 -10.40 -2.99 -6.20
CA THR A 299 -9.42 -2.46 -5.24
C THR A 299 -8.51 -1.45 -5.93
N GLY A 300 -7.78 -0.68 -5.15
CA GLY A 300 -6.82 0.28 -5.69
C GLY A 300 -5.93 0.84 -4.60
N TRP A 301 -5.02 1.69 -4.96
CA TRP A 301 -4.00 2.22 -4.07
C TRP A 301 -3.96 3.75 -4.11
N SER A 302 -3.52 4.33 -3.01
CA SER A 302 -3.20 5.74 -2.90
C SER A 302 -1.97 5.87 -2.03
N ASP A 303 -0.88 6.32 -2.62
CA ASP A 303 0.39 6.45 -1.93
C ASP A 303 0.50 7.77 -1.22
N THR A 304 1.13 7.76 -0.07
CA THR A 304 1.32 8.94 0.76
C THR A 304 2.76 9.10 1.21
N TRP A 305 3.25 10.35 1.20
CA TRP A 305 4.52 10.69 1.82
C TRP A 305 4.34 10.87 3.32
N MET A 306 5.00 10.02 4.09
CA MET A 306 4.94 9.99 5.56
C MET A 306 6.29 10.38 6.13
N ILE A 307 6.28 11.12 7.25
CA ILE A 307 7.49 11.50 7.98
C ILE A 307 7.79 10.50 9.09
N ALA A 308 9.05 10.08 9.23
CA ALA A 308 9.46 9.21 10.32
C ALA A 308 9.23 9.88 11.69
N ALA A 309 8.83 9.08 12.69
CA ALA A 309 8.58 9.56 14.06
C ALA A 309 9.82 10.20 14.69
N LYS A 310 11.02 9.80 14.25
CA LYS A 310 12.32 10.30 14.73
C LYS A 310 13.17 10.79 13.56
N ALA A 311 12.54 11.46 12.58
CA ALA A 311 13.26 12.02 11.45
C ALA A 311 14.42 12.91 11.91
N ALA A 312 15.62 12.66 11.41
CA ALA A 312 16.77 13.51 11.66
C ALA A 312 16.69 14.84 10.91
N HIS A 313 15.94 14.85 9.79
CA HIS A 313 15.83 16.00 8.89
C HIS A 313 14.35 16.38 8.64
N PRO A 314 13.58 16.72 9.71
CA PRO A 314 12.14 16.93 9.58
C PRO A 314 11.77 18.14 8.71
N ASN A 315 12.57 19.23 8.73
CA ASN A 315 12.27 20.38 7.87
C ASN A 315 12.49 20.04 6.39
N CYS A 316 13.54 19.30 6.05
CA CYS A 316 13.76 18.82 4.69
C CYS A 316 12.63 17.89 4.22
N MET A 317 12.11 17.02 5.12
CA MET A 317 10.99 16.14 4.78
C MET A 317 9.70 16.91 4.50
N TYR A 318 9.37 17.93 5.31
CA TYR A 318 8.20 18.79 5.03
C TYR A 318 8.34 19.59 3.74
N LYS A 319 9.55 20.11 3.45
CA LYS A 319 9.83 20.76 2.16
C LYS A 319 9.68 19.82 0.99
N TRP A 320 10.08 18.55 1.15
CA TRP A 320 9.88 17.51 0.16
C TRP A 320 8.40 17.24 -0.08
N MET A 321 7.62 17.03 0.98
CA MET A 321 6.16 16.82 0.85
C MET A 321 5.48 17.96 0.11
N ASP A 322 5.86 19.19 0.36
CA ASP A 322 5.30 20.35 -0.35
C ASP A 322 5.78 20.40 -1.81
N TRP A 323 7.06 20.13 -2.05
CA TRP A 323 7.65 20.13 -3.38
C TRP A 323 7.02 19.08 -4.30
N ILE A 324 6.99 17.82 -3.85
CA ILE A 324 6.53 16.69 -4.64
C ILE A 324 5.03 16.75 -4.94
N THR A 325 4.26 17.46 -4.12
CA THR A 325 2.83 17.70 -4.32
C THR A 325 2.52 19.06 -4.96
N SER A 326 3.53 19.80 -5.42
CA SER A 326 3.29 20.98 -6.26
C SER A 326 2.72 20.55 -7.62
N ALA A 327 1.87 21.38 -8.23
CA ALA A 327 1.14 21.00 -9.45
C ALA A 327 2.07 20.48 -10.56
N LYS A 328 3.16 21.21 -10.81
CA LYS A 328 4.12 20.86 -11.87
C LYS A 328 4.88 19.57 -11.57
N VAL A 329 5.42 19.42 -10.35
CA VAL A 329 6.21 18.24 -10.00
C VAL A 329 5.32 17.01 -9.91
N ASN A 330 4.14 17.12 -9.29
CA ASN A 330 3.20 16.02 -9.21
C ASN A 330 2.72 15.55 -10.59
N ALA A 331 2.56 16.47 -11.56
CA ALA A 331 2.29 16.11 -12.95
C ALA A 331 3.45 15.32 -13.57
N GLN A 332 4.69 15.77 -13.38
CA GLN A 332 5.87 15.10 -13.93
C GLN A 332 6.01 13.68 -13.35
N VAL A 333 5.85 13.53 -12.03
CA VAL A 333 5.90 12.21 -11.38
C VAL A 333 4.78 11.32 -11.88
N ALA A 334 3.55 11.84 -11.95
CA ALA A 334 2.40 11.08 -12.42
C ALA A 334 2.59 10.57 -13.86
N GLU A 335 3.10 11.40 -14.77
CA GLU A 335 3.39 11.00 -16.15
C GLU A 335 4.53 9.98 -16.23
N TRP A 336 5.56 10.14 -15.41
CA TRP A 336 6.71 9.22 -15.41
C TRP A 336 6.38 7.85 -14.81
N PHE A 337 5.78 7.85 -13.62
CA PHE A 337 5.42 6.63 -12.91
C PHE A 337 4.22 5.92 -13.54
N GLY A 338 3.28 6.68 -14.10
CA GLY A 338 2.04 6.16 -14.66
C GLY A 338 0.94 5.99 -13.61
N GLU A 339 0.58 7.07 -12.94
CA GLU A 339 -0.46 7.13 -11.91
C GLU A 339 -1.37 8.36 -12.07
N ALA A 340 -2.54 8.33 -11.43
CA ALA A 340 -3.36 9.53 -11.33
C ALA A 340 -2.75 10.48 -10.28
N PRO A 341 -2.49 11.76 -10.61
CA PRO A 341 -1.93 12.72 -9.67
C PRO A 341 -2.90 13.02 -8.52
N SER A 342 -2.35 13.19 -7.32
CA SER A 342 -3.14 13.62 -6.17
C SER A 342 -3.51 15.10 -6.21
N GLN A 343 -2.72 15.89 -6.92
CA GLN A 343 -2.86 17.35 -7.02
C GLN A 343 -3.88 17.74 -8.08
N SER A 344 -4.96 18.41 -7.68
CA SER A 344 -6.07 18.78 -8.59
C SER A 344 -5.66 19.71 -9.74
N LEU A 345 -4.56 20.45 -9.58
CA LEU A 345 -4.04 21.35 -10.60
C LEU A 345 -3.04 20.68 -11.55
N ALA A 346 -2.56 19.47 -11.24
CA ALA A 346 -1.53 18.78 -12.01
C ALA A 346 -1.94 18.54 -13.47
N CYS A 347 -3.21 18.28 -13.73
CA CYS A 347 -3.70 18.03 -15.09
C CYS A 347 -3.50 19.20 -16.06
N LYS A 348 -3.29 20.41 -15.55
CA LYS A 348 -2.94 21.59 -16.38
C LYS A 348 -1.47 21.59 -16.78
N GLU A 349 -0.64 20.93 -15.99
CA GLU A 349 0.81 20.88 -16.10
C GLU A 349 1.32 19.64 -16.87
N THR A 350 0.46 18.62 -17.11
CA THR A 350 0.85 17.43 -17.87
C THR A 350 1.26 17.78 -19.30
N SER A 351 2.28 17.10 -19.81
CA SER A 351 2.77 17.24 -21.19
C SER A 351 1.76 16.63 -22.17
N ASP A 352 1.25 15.43 -21.88
CA ASP A 352 0.12 14.82 -22.58
C ASP A 352 -1.20 15.34 -22.02
N LYS A 353 -1.96 16.07 -22.84
CA LYS A 353 -3.25 16.66 -22.45
C LYS A 353 -4.37 15.64 -22.27
N THR A 354 -4.19 14.40 -22.72
CA THR A 354 -5.13 13.28 -22.53
C THR A 354 -4.79 12.46 -21.29
N PHE A 355 -3.64 12.69 -20.66
CA PHE A 355 -3.14 11.90 -19.55
C PHE A 355 -4.17 11.74 -18.41
N CYS A 356 -4.70 12.85 -17.94
CA CYS A 356 -5.65 12.82 -16.82
C CYS A 356 -6.98 12.12 -17.16
N ASP A 357 -7.40 12.14 -18.42
CA ASP A 357 -8.58 11.40 -18.87
C ASP A 357 -8.29 9.89 -18.87
N VAL A 358 -7.10 9.48 -19.37
CA VAL A 358 -6.67 8.08 -19.40
C VAL A 358 -6.53 7.49 -17.99
N TYR A 359 -6.04 8.30 -17.04
CA TYR A 359 -5.85 7.87 -15.64
C TYR A 359 -7.03 8.24 -14.73
N HIS A 360 -8.13 8.80 -15.28
CA HIS A 360 -9.32 9.19 -14.52
C HIS A 360 -9.02 10.15 -13.34
N ALA A 361 -7.99 10.98 -13.48
CA ALA A 361 -7.39 11.72 -12.38
C ALA A 361 -8.34 12.67 -11.64
N ALA A 362 -9.35 13.20 -12.34
CA ALA A 362 -10.37 14.11 -11.79
C ALA A 362 -11.77 13.48 -11.73
N ASP A 363 -11.88 12.19 -12.02
CA ASP A 363 -13.15 11.47 -12.11
C ASP A 363 -13.52 10.88 -10.75
N LYS A 364 -14.36 11.61 -10.01
CA LYS A 364 -14.83 11.16 -8.70
C LYS A 364 -15.69 9.90 -8.80
N ASP A 365 -16.52 9.78 -9.84
CA ASP A 365 -17.40 8.60 -10.02
C ASP A 365 -16.58 7.34 -10.30
N TYR A 366 -15.44 7.49 -10.93
CA TYR A 366 -14.46 6.40 -11.09
C TYR A 366 -13.81 6.06 -9.75
N SER A 367 -13.32 7.06 -9.02
CA SER A 367 -12.72 6.88 -7.70
C SER A 367 -13.67 6.22 -6.70
N ASP A 368 -14.97 6.53 -6.75
CA ASP A 368 -15.99 5.96 -5.86
C ASP A 368 -16.23 4.44 -6.08
N LYS A 369 -15.74 3.88 -7.20
CA LYS A 369 -15.77 2.43 -7.48
C LYS A 369 -14.57 1.69 -6.90
N ILE A 370 -13.60 2.42 -6.33
CA ILE A 370 -12.34 1.88 -5.83
C ILE A 370 -12.41 1.70 -4.32
N PHE A 371 -12.14 0.50 -3.87
CA PHE A 371 -11.84 0.20 -2.48
C PHE A 371 -10.34 0.37 -2.27
N TYR A 372 -9.93 1.53 -1.76
CA TYR A 372 -8.51 1.84 -1.58
C TYR A 372 -7.86 0.95 -0.54
N TRP A 373 -6.69 0.44 -0.83
CA TRP A 373 -5.90 -0.38 0.07
C TRP A 373 -5.82 0.26 1.44
N THR A 374 -6.18 -0.53 2.44
CA THR A 374 -6.14 -0.13 3.83
C THR A 374 -5.62 -1.31 4.62
N THR A 375 -4.67 -1.08 5.51
CA THR A 375 -4.07 -2.16 6.30
C THR A 375 -5.14 -2.90 7.12
N PRO A 376 -5.33 -4.21 6.93
CA PRO A 376 -6.18 -5.01 7.81
C PRO A 376 -5.70 -4.97 9.26
N THR A 377 -6.62 -4.76 10.19
CA THR A 377 -6.36 -4.70 11.63
C THR A 377 -7.36 -5.57 12.39
N THR A 378 -6.99 -6.02 13.59
CA THR A 378 -7.91 -6.78 14.45
C THR A 378 -9.16 -5.98 14.84
N HIS A 379 -9.04 -4.67 14.95
CA HIS A 379 -10.16 -3.77 15.08
C HIS A 379 -10.76 -3.50 13.69
N CYS A 380 -11.99 -3.95 13.49
CA CYS A 380 -12.62 -3.87 12.17
C CYS A 380 -12.83 -2.43 11.72
N LEU A 381 -12.36 -2.12 10.52
CA LEU A 381 -12.53 -0.80 9.88
C LEU A 381 -14.00 -0.46 9.57
N ASP A 382 -14.89 -1.44 9.62
CA ASP A 382 -16.34 -1.29 9.42
C ASP A 382 -17.14 -1.21 10.73
N GLY A 383 -16.47 -1.05 11.87
CA GLY A 383 -17.08 -0.79 13.17
C GLY A 383 -17.61 -2.03 13.92
N ARG A 384 -17.27 -3.26 13.46
CA ARG A 384 -17.67 -4.51 14.14
C ARG A 384 -16.85 -4.84 15.40
N GLY A 385 -15.97 -3.94 15.86
CA GLY A 385 -15.09 -4.17 17.01
C GLY A 385 -13.89 -5.05 16.67
N ASN A 386 -13.41 -5.83 17.65
CA ASN A 386 -12.16 -6.59 17.55
C ASN A 386 -12.37 -8.04 17.06
N VAL A 387 -13.07 -8.22 15.95
CA VAL A 387 -13.36 -9.54 15.37
C VAL A 387 -12.65 -9.79 14.02
N CYS A 388 -11.97 -8.79 13.50
CA CYS A 388 -11.26 -8.89 12.23
C CYS A 388 -9.87 -9.50 12.38
N THR A 389 -9.30 -9.88 11.25
CA THR A 389 -7.96 -10.43 11.14
C THR A 389 -6.98 -9.34 10.71
N ASP A 390 -5.77 -9.39 11.25
CA ASP A 390 -4.73 -8.41 10.96
C ASP A 390 -3.88 -8.78 9.75
N TYR A 391 -3.05 -7.84 9.31
CA TYR A 391 -2.15 -8.02 8.18
C TYR A 391 -1.13 -9.16 8.38
N ALA A 392 -0.71 -9.44 9.62
CA ALA A 392 0.19 -10.56 9.91
C ALA A 392 -0.49 -11.90 9.63
N THR A 393 -1.76 -12.03 9.99
CA THR A 393 -2.60 -13.19 9.65
C THR A 393 -2.76 -13.31 8.12
N TRP A 394 -3.01 -12.21 7.42
CA TRP A 394 -3.11 -12.20 5.96
C TRP A 394 -1.80 -12.63 5.29
N THR A 395 -0.65 -12.21 5.81
CA THR A 395 0.67 -12.62 5.30
C THR A 395 0.88 -14.13 5.44
N GLN A 396 0.46 -14.73 6.57
CA GLN A 396 0.52 -16.19 6.77
C GLN A 396 -0.37 -16.93 5.77
N GLU A 397 -1.61 -16.45 5.59
CA GLU A 397 -2.53 -17.07 4.62
C GLU A 397 -2.04 -16.90 3.18
N TRP A 398 -1.46 -15.74 2.83
CA TRP A 398 -0.87 -15.53 1.51
C TRP A 398 0.26 -16.51 1.21
N THR A 399 1.13 -16.74 2.19
CA THR A 399 2.17 -17.77 2.09
C THR A 399 1.55 -19.16 1.84
N ALA A 400 0.49 -19.51 2.56
CA ALA A 400 -0.21 -20.79 2.40
C ALA A 400 -1.00 -20.90 1.08
N ILE A 401 -1.40 -19.80 0.45
CA ILE A 401 -2.01 -19.76 -0.88
C ILE A 401 -0.96 -20.08 -1.95
N LYS A 402 0.22 -19.48 -1.84
CA LYS A 402 1.27 -19.65 -2.84
C LYS A 402 1.95 -21.03 -2.78
N GLY A 403 2.04 -21.65 -1.61
CA GLY A 403 2.64 -22.99 -1.38
C GLY A 403 4.09 -22.92 -1.03
#